data_b954374f3216552c001b4f468dc670ad
#
_entry.id   b954374f3216552c001b4f468dc670ad
#
_cell.length_a   1.000
_cell.length_b   1.000
_cell.length_c   1.000
_cell.angle_alpha   90.00
_cell.angle_beta   90.00
_cell.angle_gamma   90.00
#
_symmetry.space_group_name_H-M   'P 1'
#
loop_
_entity.id
_entity.type
_entity.pdbx_description
1 polymer ?
#
loop_
_entity_poly.entity_id
_entity_poly.type
_entity_poly.pdbx_seq_one_letter_code
_entity_poly.pdbx_strand_id
1 'polypeptide(L)'
;MNATPDIIKLAVFAVGGQGGGVLCNWIVNAAERNGYRAQATSIAGVAQRTGATSYYVEMVPDHGRLPVFALAPSAGDVDILVAAEMMESGRALMRGLVTPDRTTMITSTHRMLAMSEKTVPGNGVTDSRPVIEQGQAQSKRYIAFDMEQIAVDSGSVISASLFGALAGSAVLPFSRDSFEETIRVTGRGVETSLKAFDVAFSAARQAQPKLEDTTEKVQIPQYAVRGPELQQRNWQQLMARCAELPQVVQTMALAGCHKVADFQDVDYVTEYLERLESVVQDDVVHGGVNRGYRLSVAAAKYIANAMVYDDVIRVADLKTRAVRFSRIRTDIGVSDDEVLYLTEYFHPRAQEVCAMFPARWGRLVESSPRLFRWLDRRVNRGRRIRTDNVLGFMQLYVIAGLRRWRRRLLRHAVEQQHMQTWLNSVLTTVSADYDLAVEMIRCHRLVKGYSDTHARTLSKFDRVMAAAIDLRGSADAADQVRRLCASAMQEEDDGTLVEALSAVKRVH
;
A
#
# COMPACT_ATOMS: atom_id res chain seq x y z
N MET A 1 28.62 36.86 -28.83
CA MET A 1 27.53 36.39 -28.00
C MET A 1 28.11 35.28 -27.17
N ASN A 2 28.36 35.47 -25.89
CA ASN A 2 28.85 34.41 -24.98
C ASN A 2 27.66 33.49 -24.74
N ALA A 3 27.76 32.24 -25.23
CA ALA A 3 26.80 31.22 -24.89
C ALA A 3 26.73 31.14 -23.36
N THR A 4 25.53 31.27 -22.80
CA THR A 4 25.30 30.99 -21.38
C THR A 4 25.70 29.54 -21.14
N PRO A 5 26.59 29.23 -20.18
CA PRO A 5 26.98 27.85 -19.93
C PRO A 5 25.72 27.04 -19.57
N ASP A 6 25.55 25.89 -20.20
CA ASP A 6 24.41 25.04 -19.97
C ASP A 6 24.41 24.54 -18.52
N ILE A 7 23.39 24.93 -17.76
CA ILE A 7 23.18 24.48 -16.39
C ILE A 7 22.67 23.03 -16.47
N ILE A 8 23.36 22.10 -15.84
CA ILE A 8 22.92 20.73 -15.68
C ILE A 8 21.88 20.67 -14.53
N LYS A 9 20.69 20.16 -14.83
CA LYS A 9 19.53 20.09 -13.95
C LYS A 9 19.21 18.66 -13.59
N LEU A 10 19.34 18.32 -12.31
CA LEU A 10 19.15 16.99 -11.81
C LEU A 10 18.06 16.98 -10.72
N ALA A 11 17.08 16.08 -10.86
CA ALA A 11 16.05 15.86 -9.87
C ALA A 11 16.20 14.46 -9.24
N VAL A 12 16.13 14.36 -7.90
CA VAL A 12 16.11 13.10 -7.16
C VAL A 12 14.76 12.95 -6.47
N PHE A 13 14.12 11.82 -6.69
CA PHE A 13 12.85 11.45 -6.09
C PHE A 13 13.05 10.24 -5.19
N ALA A 14 12.76 10.41 -3.90
CA ALA A 14 12.95 9.35 -2.90
C ALA A 14 11.87 9.42 -1.83
N VAL A 15 11.57 8.28 -1.24
CA VAL A 15 10.74 8.20 -0.04
C VAL A 15 11.60 8.47 1.19
N GLY A 16 11.01 9.00 2.25
CA GLY A 16 11.71 9.26 3.50
C GLY A 16 12.43 8.01 4.03
N GLY A 17 13.71 8.14 4.34
CA GLY A 17 14.58 7.02 4.78
C GLY A 17 15.45 6.41 3.68
N GLN A 18 15.22 6.68 2.40
CA GLN A 18 16.02 6.13 1.27
C GLN A 18 17.31 6.91 0.98
N GLY A 19 17.78 7.74 1.89
CA GLY A 19 19.08 8.41 1.75
C GLY A 19 19.17 9.46 0.63
N GLY A 20 18.03 10.01 0.15
CA GLY A 20 18.01 11.00 -0.92
C GLY A 20 18.84 12.26 -0.60
N GLY A 21 18.86 12.70 0.66
CA GLY A 21 19.71 13.81 1.10
C GLY A 21 21.19 13.49 1.07
N VAL A 22 21.59 12.26 1.41
CA VAL A 22 22.96 11.80 1.31
C VAL A 22 23.41 11.76 -0.14
N LEU A 23 22.58 11.22 -1.02
CA LEU A 23 22.83 11.20 -2.47
C LEU A 23 23.05 12.61 -3.02
N CYS A 24 22.17 13.56 -2.68
CA CYS A 24 22.31 14.95 -3.13
C CYS A 24 23.57 15.61 -2.63
N ASN A 25 23.97 15.39 -1.38
CA ASN A 25 25.22 15.90 -0.85
C ASN A 25 26.43 15.30 -1.60
N TRP A 26 26.40 14.02 -1.94
CA TRP A 26 27.45 13.41 -2.76
C TRP A 26 27.50 13.98 -4.18
N ILE A 27 26.35 14.25 -4.79
CA ILE A 27 26.27 14.85 -6.13
C ILE A 27 26.88 16.26 -6.10
N VAL A 28 26.52 17.09 -5.11
CA VAL A 28 27.09 18.44 -4.95
C VAL A 28 28.60 18.37 -4.72
N ASN A 29 29.06 17.52 -3.81
CA ASN A 29 30.48 17.36 -3.53
C ASN A 29 31.26 16.88 -4.75
N ALA A 30 30.71 15.95 -5.54
CA ALA A 30 31.32 15.50 -6.79
C ALA A 30 31.40 16.64 -7.81
N ALA A 31 30.34 17.46 -7.93
CA ALA A 31 30.34 18.61 -8.82
C ALA A 31 31.40 19.65 -8.43
N GLU A 32 31.48 20.00 -7.14
CA GLU A 32 32.46 20.97 -6.63
C GLU A 32 33.92 20.48 -6.84
N ARG A 33 34.18 19.19 -6.63
CA ARG A 33 35.48 18.57 -6.89
C ARG A 33 35.90 18.61 -8.37
N ASN A 34 34.94 18.66 -9.26
CA ASN A 34 35.19 18.76 -10.71
C ASN A 34 35.13 20.21 -11.23
N GLY A 35 35.22 21.21 -10.35
CA GLY A 35 35.26 22.62 -10.74
C GLY A 35 33.89 23.18 -11.15
N TYR A 36 32.80 22.60 -10.66
CA TYR A 36 31.46 23.14 -10.84
C TYR A 36 30.98 23.87 -9.58
N ARG A 37 30.14 24.86 -9.77
CA ARG A 37 29.28 25.38 -8.69
C ARG A 37 27.96 24.63 -8.72
N ALA A 38 27.54 24.14 -7.58
CA ALA A 38 26.31 23.38 -7.46
C ALA A 38 25.46 23.84 -6.27
N GLN A 39 24.15 23.74 -6.41
CA GLN A 39 23.18 24.00 -5.34
C GLN A 39 22.18 22.86 -5.28
N ALA A 40 21.92 22.37 -4.08
CA ALA A 40 20.85 21.42 -3.83
C ALA A 40 19.72 22.08 -3.02
N THR A 41 18.49 21.80 -3.40
CA THR A 41 17.28 22.15 -2.65
C THR A 41 16.47 20.90 -2.35
N SER A 42 15.62 20.92 -1.32
CA SER A 42 14.76 19.81 -1.00
C SER A 42 13.34 20.29 -0.70
N ILE A 43 12.36 19.62 -1.27
CA ILE A 43 10.95 19.83 -1.01
C ILE A 43 10.43 18.58 -0.33
N ALA A 44 10.29 18.62 0.98
CA ALA A 44 9.77 17.53 1.77
C ALA A 44 8.27 17.33 1.50
N GLY A 45 7.84 16.09 1.29
CA GLY A 45 6.43 15.75 1.26
C GLY A 45 5.79 15.92 2.64
N VAL A 46 4.52 16.26 2.68
CA VAL A 46 3.78 16.69 3.89
C VAL A 46 3.61 15.59 4.95
N ALA A 47 3.90 14.33 4.67
CA ALA A 47 3.73 13.22 5.61
C ALA A 47 5.07 12.76 6.19
N GLN A 48 5.28 12.99 7.47
CA GLN A 48 6.54 12.78 8.20
C GLN A 48 7.08 11.34 8.27
N ARG A 49 6.39 10.32 7.77
CA ARG A 49 6.84 8.91 7.85
C ARG A 49 6.74 8.11 6.55
N THR A 50 6.14 8.68 5.51
CA THR A 50 5.99 8.04 4.18
C THR A 50 5.92 9.10 3.08
N GLY A 51 6.31 10.33 3.37
CA GLY A 51 6.29 11.43 2.43
C GLY A 51 7.41 11.27 1.41
N ALA A 52 7.04 11.22 0.15
CA ALA A 52 7.96 11.34 -0.95
C ALA A 52 8.64 12.71 -0.91
N THR A 53 9.96 12.73 -0.90
CA THR A 53 10.77 13.94 -0.94
C THR A 53 11.35 14.10 -2.33
N SER A 54 11.25 15.28 -2.90
CA SER A 54 11.96 15.63 -4.13
C SER A 54 13.13 16.55 -3.79
N TYR A 55 14.29 16.20 -4.33
CA TYR A 55 15.48 17.03 -4.26
C TYR A 55 15.77 17.54 -5.65
N TYR A 56 16.33 18.72 -5.75
CA TYR A 56 16.71 19.34 -7.00
C TYR A 56 18.11 19.89 -6.91
N VAL A 57 18.95 19.56 -7.87
CA VAL A 57 20.34 20.00 -7.96
C VAL A 57 20.55 20.69 -9.30
N GLU A 58 21.06 21.92 -9.26
CA GLU A 58 21.60 22.61 -10.41
C GLU A 58 23.11 22.76 -10.29
N MET A 59 23.82 22.57 -11.38
CA MET A 59 25.27 22.71 -11.42
C MET A 59 25.74 23.32 -12.74
N VAL A 60 26.79 24.11 -12.66
CA VAL A 60 27.39 24.80 -13.80
C VAL A 60 28.92 24.91 -13.62
N PRO A 61 29.75 24.83 -14.68
CA PRO A 61 31.19 25.05 -14.55
C PRO A 61 31.51 26.39 -13.90
N ASP A 62 32.46 26.41 -12.96
CA ASP A 62 32.86 27.65 -12.25
C ASP A 62 33.72 28.55 -13.15
N HIS A 63 33.10 29.56 -13.69
CA HIS A 63 33.76 30.60 -14.48
C HIS A 63 34.01 31.88 -13.69
N GLY A 64 34.02 31.80 -12.36
CA GLY A 64 34.24 32.96 -11.46
C GLY A 64 33.06 33.92 -11.31
N ARG A 65 31.90 33.63 -11.95
CA ARG A 65 30.66 34.39 -11.77
C ARG A 65 29.68 33.58 -10.90
N LEU A 66 28.96 34.26 -10.03
CA LEU A 66 27.92 33.62 -9.21
C LEU A 66 26.71 33.30 -10.09
N PRO A 67 26.34 32.01 -10.27
CA PRO A 67 25.13 31.63 -10.99
C PRO A 67 23.88 31.94 -10.14
N VAL A 68 22.75 32.12 -10.82
CA VAL A 68 21.43 32.15 -10.19
C VAL A 68 20.77 30.82 -10.47
N PHE A 69 20.58 30.03 -9.44
CA PHE A 69 19.97 28.72 -9.51
C PHE A 69 18.48 28.74 -9.15
N ALA A 70 17.70 27.87 -9.78
CA ALA A 70 16.29 27.69 -9.43
C ALA A 70 16.11 26.90 -8.12
N LEU A 71 15.00 27.12 -7.44
CA LEU A 71 14.68 26.40 -6.19
C LEU A 71 13.95 25.07 -6.43
N ALA A 72 13.37 24.89 -7.62
CA ALA A 72 12.57 23.69 -7.94
C ALA A 72 12.65 23.38 -9.44
N PRO A 73 12.52 22.11 -9.84
CA PRO A 73 12.48 21.72 -11.23
C PRO A 73 11.22 22.22 -11.93
N SER A 74 11.36 22.69 -13.17
CA SER A 74 10.23 22.98 -14.06
C SER A 74 9.89 21.78 -14.94
N ALA A 75 8.63 21.66 -15.34
CA ALA A 75 8.20 20.62 -16.26
C ALA A 75 8.97 20.73 -17.58
N GLY A 76 9.47 19.59 -18.09
CA GLY A 76 10.25 19.51 -19.33
C GLY A 76 11.67 20.08 -19.26
N ASP A 77 12.16 20.52 -18.09
CA ASP A 77 13.44 21.20 -17.94
C ASP A 77 14.38 20.48 -16.94
N VAL A 78 14.45 19.15 -17.05
CA VAL A 78 15.29 18.28 -16.23
C VAL A 78 16.16 17.40 -17.13
N ASP A 79 17.49 17.46 -16.98
CA ASP A 79 18.44 16.66 -17.76
C ASP A 79 18.58 15.25 -17.22
N ILE A 80 18.54 15.10 -15.88
CA ILE A 80 18.77 13.85 -15.17
C ILE A 80 17.69 13.68 -14.12
N LEU A 81 16.94 12.57 -14.18
CA LEU A 81 16.04 12.14 -13.14
C LEU A 81 16.58 10.89 -12.46
N VAL A 82 16.73 10.91 -11.14
CA VAL A 82 17.08 9.74 -10.33
C VAL A 82 15.92 9.42 -9.40
N ALA A 83 15.35 8.22 -9.53
CA ALA A 83 14.27 7.76 -8.68
C ALA A 83 14.72 6.58 -7.80
N ALA A 84 14.61 6.73 -6.50
CA ALA A 84 15.06 5.72 -5.54
C ALA A 84 14.13 4.51 -5.47
N GLU A 85 12.89 4.59 -5.99
CA GLU A 85 11.97 3.46 -6.13
C GLU A 85 11.01 3.68 -7.32
N MET A 86 10.31 2.63 -7.77
CA MET A 86 9.58 2.63 -9.02
C MET A 86 8.41 3.65 -9.06
N MET A 87 7.64 3.80 -7.99
CA MET A 87 6.48 4.73 -8.03
C MET A 87 6.90 6.19 -7.91
N GLU A 88 8.08 6.46 -7.38
CA GLU A 88 8.65 7.80 -7.40
C GLU A 88 9.04 8.21 -8.83
N SER A 89 9.46 7.27 -9.67
CA SER A 89 9.65 7.52 -11.10
C SER A 89 8.32 7.82 -11.80
N GLY A 90 7.26 7.09 -11.47
CA GLY A 90 5.90 7.37 -11.94
C GLY A 90 5.41 8.77 -11.54
N ARG A 91 5.70 9.18 -10.31
CA ARG A 91 5.37 10.53 -9.82
C ARG A 91 6.11 11.63 -10.60
N ALA A 92 7.36 11.39 -10.98
CA ALA A 92 8.13 12.35 -11.78
C ALA A 92 7.58 12.46 -13.22
N LEU A 93 7.18 11.33 -13.83
CA LEU A 93 6.49 11.30 -15.13
C LEU A 93 5.18 12.08 -15.09
N MET A 94 4.34 11.84 -14.05
CA MET A 94 3.07 12.57 -13.88
C MET A 94 3.24 14.08 -13.68
N ARG A 95 4.38 14.52 -13.14
CA ARG A 95 4.72 15.95 -13.02
C ARG A 95 5.28 16.54 -14.32
N GLY A 96 5.42 15.76 -15.37
CA GLY A 96 5.96 16.21 -16.66
C GLY A 96 7.44 16.60 -16.59
N LEU A 97 8.22 16.05 -15.64
CA LEU A 97 9.64 16.38 -15.51
C LEU A 97 10.51 15.64 -16.53
N VAL A 98 10.02 14.53 -17.06
CA VAL A 98 10.75 13.65 -17.97
C VAL A 98 10.30 13.91 -19.40
N THR A 99 11.26 14.13 -20.30
CA THR A 99 10.98 14.35 -21.74
C THR A 99 11.91 13.52 -22.63
N PRO A 100 11.43 13.05 -23.80
CA PRO A 100 12.17 12.12 -24.66
C PRO A 100 13.36 12.78 -25.38
N ASP A 101 13.38 14.09 -25.48
CA ASP A 101 14.45 14.86 -26.12
C ASP A 101 15.60 15.18 -25.14
N ARG A 102 15.34 15.21 -23.84
CA ARG A 102 16.27 15.75 -22.85
C ARG A 102 16.64 14.78 -21.73
N THR A 103 15.66 14.19 -21.06
CA THR A 103 15.86 13.58 -19.74
C THR A 103 16.45 12.18 -19.81
N THR A 104 17.60 11.96 -19.15
CA THR A 104 18.04 10.61 -18.78
C THR A 104 17.42 10.22 -17.46
N MET A 105 16.64 9.14 -17.47
CA MET A 105 15.92 8.63 -16.31
C MET A 105 16.61 7.39 -15.74
N ILE A 106 17.02 7.47 -14.47
CA ILE A 106 17.69 6.41 -13.72
C ILE A 106 16.77 6.04 -12.57
N THR A 107 16.28 4.80 -12.54
CA THR A 107 15.29 4.38 -11.54
C THR A 107 15.61 3.01 -10.96
N SER A 108 15.45 2.87 -9.65
CA SER A 108 15.45 1.57 -9.02
C SER A 108 14.11 0.86 -9.25
N THR A 109 14.15 -0.41 -9.62
CA THR A 109 12.93 -1.19 -9.91
C THR A 109 12.26 -1.74 -8.67
N HIS A 110 12.92 -1.71 -7.49
CA HIS A 110 12.28 -2.16 -6.26
C HIS A 110 11.06 -1.30 -5.90
N ARG A 111 10.19 -1.85 -5.08
CA ARG A 111 8.94 -1.23 -4.68
C ARG A 111 8.93 -0.92 -3.19
N MET A 112 8.76 0.35 -2.84
CA MET A 112 8.39 0.75 -1.49
C MET A 112 6.90 1.11 -1.50
N LEU A 113 6.09 0.25 -0.88
CA LEU A 113 4.63 0.43 -0.90
C LEU A 113 4.23 1.73 -0.21
N ALA A 114 3.49 2.56 -0.91
CA ALA A 114 2.90 3.77 -0.35
C ALA A 114 1.84 3.44 0.71
N MET A 115 1.52 4.37 1.60
CA MET A 115 0.46 4.16 2.60
C MET A 115 -0.87 3.81 1.96
N SER A 116 -1.21 4.42 0.85
CA SER A 116 -2.40 4.10 0.06
C SER A 116 -2.43 2.65 -0.41
N GLU A 117 -1.29 2.07 -0.76
CA GLU A 117 -1.17 0.67 -1.15
C GLU A 117 -1.20 -0.29 0.05
N LYS A 118 -0.62 0.13 1.19
CA LYS A 118 -0.59 -0.66 2.44
C LYS A 118 -1.95 -0.72 3.13
N THR A 119 -2.75 0.32 2.99
CA THR A 119 -4.05 0.44 3.68
C THR A 119 -5.21 -0.18 2.89
N VAL A 120 -5.01 -0.48 1.61
CA VAL A 120 -6.03 -1.18 0.80
C VAL A 120 -6.10 -2.65 1.21
N PRO A 121 -7.26 -3.15 1.63
CA PRO A 121 -7.44 -4.57 1.91
C PRO A 121 -7.21 -5.41 0.64
N GLY A 122 -6.47 -6.51 0.79
CA GLY A 122 -6.04 -7.36 -0.31
C GLY A 122 -4.75 -6.86 -0.96
N ASN A 123 -4.48 -7.25 -2.20
CA ASN A 123 -3.33 -6.75 -2.94
C ASN A 123 -3.60 -5.31 -3.40
N GLY A 124 -3.20 -4.34 -2.59
CA GLY A 124 -3.27 -2.92 -2.91
C GLY A 124 -2.10 -2.42 -3.75
N VAL A 125 -1.18 -3.31 -4.12
CA VAL A 125 0.01 -2.97 -4.91
C VAL A 125 -0.42 -2.51 -6.30
N THR A 126 -0.08 -1.27 -6.63
CA THR A 126 -0.32 -0.71 -7.97
C THR A 126 0.62 -1.38 -8.98
N ASP A 127 0.10 -1.72 -10.15
CA ASP A 127 0.90 -2.28 -11.24
C ASP A 127 1.97 -1.26 -11.68
N SER A 128 3.23 -1.67 -11.68
CA SER A 128 4.36 -0.83 -12.09
C SER A 128 4.65 -0.87 -13.59
N ARG A 129 4.07 -1.80 -14.34
CA ARG A 129 4.28 -1.91 -15.79
C ARG A 129 3.99 -0.62 -16.56
N PRO A 130 2.87 0.09 -16.31
CA PRO A 130 2.63 1.37 -16.99
C PRO A 130 3.70 2.42 -16.68
N VAL A 131 4.32 2.38 -15.51
CA VAL A 131 5.41 3.30 -15.15
C VAL A 131 6.67 2.99 -15.95
N ILE A 132 7.00 1.70 -16.12
CA ILE A 132 8.14 1.24 -16.91
C ILE A 132 7.93 1.61 -18.39
N GLU A 133 6.77 1.28 -18.95
CA GLU A 133 6.43 1.59 -20.35
C GLU A 133 6.49 3.09 -20.63
N GLN A 134 5.89 3.90 -19.74
CA GLN A 134 5.94 5.37 -19.88
C GLN A 134 7.35 5.92 -19.67
N GLY A 135 8.12 5.36 -18.73
CA GLY A 135 9.52 5.73 -18.50
C GLY A 135 10.38 5.50 -19.76
N GLN A 136 10.21 4.36 -20.43
CA GLN A 136 10.88 4.04 -21.70
C GLN A 136 10.44 4.96 -22.85
N ALA A 137 9.14 5.24 -22.94
CA ALA A 137 8.59 6.05 -24.03
C ALA A 137 8.88 7.56 -23.89
N GLN A 138 8.92 8.06 -22.64
CA GLN A 138 9.01 9.49 -22.35
C GLN A 138 10.40 9.95 -21.91
N SER A 139 11.40 9.09 -21.81
CA SER A 139 12.77 9.51 -21.52
C SER A 139 13.70 9.38 -22.73
N LYS A 140 14.70 10.27 -22.80
CA LYS A 140 15.78 10.19 -23.81
C LYS A 140 16.60 8.92 -23.63
N ARG A 141 16.82 8.51 -22.38
CA ARG A 141 17.50 7.28 -21.99
C ARG A 141 16.89 6.77 -20.71
N TYR A 142 16.55 5.47 -20.68
CA TYR A 142 15.97 4.80 -19.51
C TYR A 142 16.94 3.77 -18.96
N ILE A 143 17.32 3.90 -17.67
CA ILE A 143 18.21 2.99 -16.96
C ILE A 143 17.46 2.51 -15.73
N ALA A 144 17.13 1.22 -15.67
CA ALA A 144 16.32 0.65 -14.60
C ALA A 144 16.83 -0.74 -14.22
N PHE A 145 17.08 -0.93 -12.92
CA PHE A 145 17.41 -2.21 -12.29
C PHE A 145 17.22 -2.09 -10.76
N ASP A 146 17.28 -3.20 -10.04
CA ASP A 146 17.06 -3.19 -8.59
C ASP A 146 18.33 -2.69 -7.86
N MET A 147 18.33 -1.40 -7.53
CA MET A 147 19.44 -0.74 -6.82
C MET A 147 19.37 -0.95 -5.30
N GLU A 148 18.19 -1.26 -4.77
CA GLU A 148 18.02 -1.61 -3.36
C GLU A 148 18.63 -2.99 -3.09
N GLN A 149 18.35 -3.97 -3.94
CA GLN A 149 18.93 -5.31 -3.78
C GLN A 149 20.47 -5.25 -3.84
N ILE A 150 21.04 -4.47 -4.76
CA ILE A 150 22.49 -4.26 -4.84
C ILE A 150 23.04 -3.65 -3.53
N ALA A 151 22.34 -2.69 -2.96
CA ALA A 151 22.74 -2.07 -1.70
C ALA A 151 22.72 -3.08 -0.54
N VAL A 152 21.64 -3.85 -0.41
CA VAL A 152 21.47 -4.89 0.62
C VAL A 152 22.57 -5.95 0.50
N ASP A 153 22.81 -6.49 -0.70
CA ASP A 153 23.82 -7.52 -0.95
C ASP A 153 25.26 -7.03 -0.70
N SER A 154 25.44 -5.73 -0.76
CA SER A 154 26.73 -5.08 -0.47
C SER A 154 26.87 -4.65 1.00
N GLY A 155 25.83 -4.78 1.82
CA GLY A 155 25.80 -4.29 3.19
C GLY A 155 25.83 -2.75 3.29
N SER A 156 25.23 -2.06 2.31
CA SER A 156 25.22 -0.61 2.19
C SER A 156 23.79 -0.07 2.11
N VAL A 157 23.66 1.20 1.79
CA VAL A 157 22.40 1.91 1.60
C VAL A 157 22.18 2.27 0.13
N ILE A 158 20.93 2.38 -0.30
CA ILE A 158 20.57 2.59 -1.70
C ILE A 158 21.21 3.85 -2.32
N SER A 159 21.53 4.87 -1.54
CA SER A 159 22.22 6.06 -2.05
C SER A 159 23.58 5.72 -2.71
N ALA A 160 24.27 4.68 -2.26
CA ALA A 160 25.52 4.23 -2.87
C ALA A 160 25.30 3.59 -4.25
N SER A 161 24.28 2.74 -4.37
CA SER A 161 23.90 2.13 -5.65
C SER A 161 23.36 3.17 -6.63
N LEU A 162 22.53 4.11 -6.18
CA LEU A 162 22.03 5.20 -7.01
C LEU A 162 23.16 6.10 -7.52
N PHE A 163 24.14 6.38 -6.66
CA PHE A 163 25.32 7.16 -7.04
C PHE A 163 26.19 6.42 -8.06
N GLY A 164 26.35 5.09 -7.88
CA GLY A 164 27.01 4.23 -8.86
C GLY A 164 26.29 4.19 -10.20
N ALA A 165 24.94 4.09 -10.18
CA ALA A 165 24.14 4.12 -11.39
C ALA A 165 24.25 5.46 -12.13
N LEU A 166 24.23 6.58 -11.39
CA LEU A 166 24.44 7.91 -11.95
C LEU A 166 25.83 8.02 -12.62
N ALA A 167 26.90 7.57 -11.96
CA ALA A 167 28.24 7.56 -12.53
C ALA A 167 28.34 6.66 -13.77
N GLY A 168 27.77 5.43 -13.69
CA GLY A 168 27.76 4.46 -14.80
C GLY A 168 26.94 4.90 -16.01
N SER A 169 25.95 5.76 -15.81
CA SER A 169 25.16 6.37 -16.89
C SER A 169 25.96 7.31 -17.79
N ALA A 170 27.10 7.81 -17.30
CA ALA A 170 27.96 8.78 -18.00
C ALA A 170 27.24 10.05 -18.47
N VAL A 171 26.18 10.47 -17.78
CA VAL A 171 25.43 11.71 -18.09
C VAL A 171 26.06 12.95 -17.45
N LEU A 172 26.86 12.76 -16.37
CA LEU A 172 27.68 13.83 -15.79
C LEU A 172 29.10 13.75 -16.36
N PRO A 173 29.73 14.88 -16.66
CA PRO A 173 31.08 14.91 -17.24
C PRO A 173 32.18 14.70 -16.17
N PHE A 174 31.96 13.78 -15.24
CA PHE A 174 32.88 13.51 -14.14
C PHE A 174 33.49 12.11 -14.28
N SER A 175 34.74 11.96 -13.88
CA SER A 175 35.42 10.68 -13.90
C SER A 175 34.89 9.75 -12.80
N ARG A 176 34.97 8.43 -13.00
CA ARG A 176 34.63 7.44 -11.99
C ARG A 176 35.38 7.68 -10.68
N ASP A 177 36.68 7.98 -10.75
CA ASP A 177 37.53 8.21 -9.59
C ASP A 177 37.02 9.40 -8.74
N SER A 178 36.45 10.42 -9.36
CA SER A 178 35.86 11.56 -8.65
C SER A 178 34.65 11.17 -7.82
N PHE A 179 33.79 10.27 -8.36
CA PHE A 179 32.67 9.72 -7.61
C PHE A 179 33.14 8.84 -6.44
N GLU A 180 34.09 7.94 -6.66
CA GLU A 180 34.63 7.09 -5.61
C GLU A 180 35.31 7.88 -4.49
N GLU A 181 36.07 8.91 -4.86
CA GLU A 181 36.72 9.78 -3.87
C GLU A 181 35.71 10.54 -3.02
N THR A 182 34.59 10.92 -3.61
CA THR A 182 33.48 11.55 -2.86
C THR A 182 32.93 10.60 -1.78
N ILE A 183 32.81 9.30 -2.07
CA ILE A 183 32.42 8.30 -1.07
C ILE A 183 33.49 8.16 0.00
N ARG A 184 34.79 8.09 -0.36
CA ARG A 184 35.90 7.90 0.58
C ARG A 184 35.96 9.02 1.63
N VAL A 185 35.72 10.25 1.22
CA VAL A 185 35.74 11.43 2.12
C VAL A 185 34.59 11.41 3.13
N THR A 186 33.52 10.70 2.87
CA THR A 186 32.37 10.60 3.78
C THR A 186 32.71 9.87 5.10
N GLY A 187 33.71 9.00 5.11
CA GLY A 187 34.29 8.38 6.30
C GLY A 187 33.47 7.32 7.02
N ARG A 188 32.23 7.04 6.59
CA ARG A 188 31.35 6.02 7.19
C ARG A 188 30.93 4.99 6.14
N GLY A 189 31.08 3.69 6.44
CA GLY A 189 30.67 2.61 5.56
C GLY A 189 31.29 2.67 4.16
N VAL A 190 32.54 3.16 4.06
CA VAL A 190 33.21 3.43 2.77
C VAL A 190 33.35 2.18 1.92
N GLU A 191 33.82 1.08 2.50
CA GLU A 191 34.03 -0.17 1.74
C GLU A 191 32.74 -0.75 1.18
N THR A 192 31.70 -0.83 2.00
CA THR A 192 30.39 -1.34 1.58
C THR A 192 29.74 -0.42 0.55
N SER A 193 29.89 0.90 0.70
CA SER A 193 29.39 1.88 -0.25
C SER A 193 30.12 1.83 -1.59
N LEU A 194 31.45 1.66 -1.60
CA LEU A 194 32.22 1.49 -2.83
C LEU A 194 31.88 0.17 -3.53
N LYS A 195 31.62 -0.91 -2.78
CA LYS A 195 31.16 -2.18 -3.35
C LYS A 195 29.78 -2.03 -4.03
N ALA A 196 28.82 -1.41 -3.37
CA ALA A 196 27.51 -1.15 -3.95
C ALA A 196 27.58 -0.21 -5.17
N PHE A 197 28.42 0.82 -5.09
CA PHE A 197 28.71 1.73 -6.20
C PHE A 197 29.27 0.98 -7.41
N ASP A 198 30.27 0.12 -7.25
CA ASP A 198 30.91 -0.62 -8.34
C ASP A 198 29.93 -1.54 -9.08
N VAL A 199 29.15 -2.30 -8.33
CA VAL A 199 28.13 -3.19 -8.91
C VAL A 199 27.09 -2.38 -9.70
N ALA A 200 26.58 -1.30 -9.11
CA ALA A 200 25.57 -0.45 -9.76
C ALA A 200 26.14 0.33 -10.95
N PHE A 201 27.39 0.78 -10.89
CA PHE A 201 28.10 1.42 -12.00
C PHE A 201 28.18 0.46 -13.19
N SER A 202 28.58 -0.78 -12.96
CA SER A 202 28.71 -1.80 -13.99
C SER A 202 27.36 -2.17 -14.60
N ALA A 203 26.33 -2.31 -13.74
CA ALA A 203 24.95 -2.57 -14.17
C ALA A 203 24.39 -1.44 -15.05
N ALA A 204 24.60 -0.17 -14.68
CA ALA A 204 24.12 0.97 -15.45
C ALA A 204 24.79 1.10 -16.83
N ARG A 205 26.03 0.67 -16.96
CA ARG A 205 26.73 0.61 -18.27
C ARG A 205 26.21 -0.49 -19.18
N GLN A 206 25.73 -1.59 -18.61
CA GLN A 206 25.22 -2.75 -19.33
C GLN A 206 23.70 -2.70 -19.55
N ALA A 207 23.00 -1.80 -18.86
CA ALA A 207 21.56 -1.70 -18.92
C ALA A 207 21.08 -1.33 -20.33
N GLN A 208 20.80 -2.36 -21.13
CA GLN A 208 19.79 -2.29 -22.18
C GLN A 208 18.43 -2.54 -21.53
N PRO A 209 17.34 -1.93 -22.03
CA PRO A 209 16.01 -2.16 -21.47
C PRO A 209 15.62 -3.63 -21.66
N LYS A 210 15.91 -4.49 -20.70
CA LYS A 210 15.23 -5.76 -20.55
C LYS A 210 13.91 -5.45 -19.85
N LEU A 211 12.82 -5.61 -20.57
CA LEU A 211 11.55 -5.98 -19.98
C LEU A 211 11.77 -7.34 -19.30
N GLU A 212 12.25 -7.33 -18.08
CA GLU A 212 12.01 -8.47 -17.21
C GLU A 212 10.52 -8.47 -16.99
N ASP A 213 9.92 -9.57 -17.38
CA ASP A 213 8.54 -9.93 -17.09
C ASP A 213 8.43 -10.06 -15.57
N THR A 214 8.41 -8.91 -14.87
CA THR A 214 7.99 -8.82 -13.48
C THR A 214 6.46 -8.92 -13.46
N THR A 215 5.95 -10.00 -14.07
CA THR A 215 4.89 -10.71 -13.44
C THR A 215 5.52 -11.25 -12.15
N GLU A 216 5.61 -10.44 -11.10
CA GLU A 216 5.47 -11.01 -9.78
C GLU A 216 4.18 -11.83 -9.88
N LYS A 217 4.35 -13.12 -10.20
CA LYS A 217 3.38 -14.10 -9.76
C LYS A 217 3.19 -13.74 -8.32
N VAL A 218 1.99 -13.25 -7.97
CA VAL A 218 1.57 -13.11 -6.59
C VAL A 218 1.89 -14.47 -6.01
N GLN A 219 3.09 -14.60 -5.44
CA GLN A 219 3.46 -15.79 -4.70
C GLN A 219 2.57 -15.69 -3.48
N ILE A 220 1.42 -16.35 -3.60
CA ILE A 220 0.60 -16.62 -2.43
C ILE A 220 1.58 -17.32 -1.51
N PRO A 221 1.97 -16.71 -0.37
CA PRO A 221 2.94 -17.33 0.50
C PRO A 221 2.45 -18.74 0.75
N GLN A 222 3.20 -19.75 0.33
CA GLN A 222 2.86 -21.13 0.63
C GLN A 222 3.12 -21.30 2.12
N TYR A 223 2.15 -20.85 2.92
CA TYR A 223 2.15 -21.11 4.35
C TYR A 223 2.02 -22.62 4.51
N ALA A 224 3.06 -23.25 5.07
CA ALA A 224 2.97 -24.65 5.47
C ALA A 224 1.80 -24.76 6.46
N VAL A 225 0.71 -25.38 6.03
CA VAL A 225 -0.48 -25.57 6.85
C VAL A 225 -0.10 -26.52 7.97
N ARG A 226 -0.04 -26.00 9.19
CA ARG A 226 0.29 -26.75 10.41
C ARG A 226 -0.95 -26.79 11.30
N GLY A 227 -1.27 -27.95 11.84
CA GLY A 227 -2.43 -28.13 12.72
C GLY A 227 -2.79 -29.60 12.91
N PRO A 228 -3.86 -29.90 13.66
CA PRO A 228 -4.39 -31.25 13.80
C PRO A 228 -4.75 -31.85 12.45
N GLU A 229 -4.54 -33.17 12.29
CA GLU A 229 -4.78 -33.87 11.02
C GLU A 229 -6.18 -33.64 10.43
N LEU A 230 -7.20 -33.59 11.29
CA LEU A 230 -8.57 -33.32 10.86
C LEU A 230 -8.70 -31.96 10.19
N GLN A 231 -8.08 -30.92 10.75
CA GLN A 231 -8.11 -29.57 10.16
C GLN A 231 -7.31 -29.50 8.86
N GLN A 232 -6.21 -30.26 8.76
CA GLN A 232 -5.46 -30.35 7.51
C GLN A 232 -6.28 -31.04 6.41
N ARG A 233 -7.02 -32.11 6.72
CA ARG A 233 -7.92 -32.77 5.76
C ARG A 233 -9.04 -31.85 5.31
N ASN A 234 -9.69 -31.14 6.25
CA ASN A 234 -10.72 -30.15 5.93
C ASN A 234 -10.16 -29.05 5.03
N TRP A 235 -8.96 -28.57 5.31
CA TRP A 235 -8.29 -27.58 4.47
C TRP A 235 -8.05 -28.09 3.05
N GLN A 236 -7.58 -29.32 2.89
CA GLN A 236 -7.36 -29.94 1.57
C GLN A 236 -8.66 -30.04 0.77
N GLN A 237 -9.79 -30.40 1.43
CA GLN A 237 -11.11 -30.42 0.78
C GLN A 237 -11.54 -29.03 0.32
N LEU A 238 -11.32 -27.98 1.13
CA LEU A 238 -11.64 -26.62 0.75
C LEU A 238 -10.76 -26.12 -0.40
N MET A 239 -9.50 -26.52 -0.43
CA MET A 239 -8.61 -26.19 -1.56
C MET A 239 -9.05 -26.88 -2.85
N ALA A 240 -9.54 -28.12 -2.78
CA ALA A 240 -10.14 -28.80 -3.92
C ALA A 240 -11.38 -28.06 -4.44
N ARG A 241 -12.31 -27.63 -3.55
CA ARG A 241 -13.44 -26.75 -3.94
C ARG A 241 -12.99 -25.45 -4.59
N CYS A 242 -11.95 -24.81 -4.04
CA CYS A 242 -11.41 -23.59 -4.61
C CYS A 242 -10.84 -23.82 -6.03
N ALA A 243 -10.28 -25.00 -6.32
CA ALA A 243 -9.77 -25.37 -7.63
C ALA A 243 -10.88 -25.65 -8.66
N GLU A 244 -12.11 -25.93 -8.24
CA GLU A 244 -13.28 -26.10 -9.11
C GLU A 244 -13.84 -24.75 -9.63
N LEU A 245 -13.48 -23.63 -9.00
CA LEU A 245 -13.89 -22.29 -9.45
C LEU A 245 -13.27 -21.96 -10.83
N PRO A 246 -13.87 -21.00 -11.58
CA PRO A 246 -13.26 -20.52 -12.82
C PRO A 246 -11.80 -20.06 -12.61
N GLN A 247 -10.91 -20.43 -13.53
CA GLN A 247 -9.46 -20.22 -13.38
C GLN A 247 -9.08 -18.77 -13.01
N VAL A 248 -9.77 -17.78 -13.58
CA VAL A 248 -9.54 -16.35 -13.30
C VAL A 248 -9.93 -15.94 -11.88
N VAL A 249 -10.78 -16.73 -11.20
CA VAL A 249 -11.25 -16.47 -9.82
C VAL A 249 -10.35 -17.15 -8.80
N GLN A 250 -9.74 -18.30 -9.15
CA GLN A 250 -9.01 -19.18 -8.22
C GLN A 250 -7.94 -18.46 -7.40
N THR A 251 -7.11 -17.64 -8.04
CA THR A 251 -6.00 -16.94 -7.36
C THR A 251 -6.53 -16.04 -6.24
N MET A 252 -7.59 -15.29 -6.52
CA MET A 252 -8.18 -14.38 -5.53
C MET A 252 -8.95 -15.14 -4.46
N ALA A 253 -9.65 -16.21 -4.84
CA ALA A 253 -10.37 -17.09 -3.92
C ALA A 253 -9.40 -17.77 -2.94
N LEU A 254 -8.26 -18.27 -3.42
CA LEU A 254 -7.23 -18.87 -2.59
C LEU A 254 -6.65 -17.89 -1.56
N ALA A 255 -6.34 -16.66 -2.00
CA ALA A 255 -5.92 -15.60 -1.10
C ALA A 255 -7.00 -15.27 -0.05
N GLY A 256 -8.27 -15.27 -0.45
CA GLY A 256 -9.41 -15.12 0.44
C GLY A 256 -9.50 -16.24 1.47
N CYS A 257 -9.35 -17.50 1.07
CA CYS A 257 -9.34 -18.66 1.96
C CYS A 257 -8.26 -18.54 3.04
N HIS A 258 -7.03 -18.20 2.66
CA HIS A 258 -5.94 -18.00 3.61
C HIS A 258 -6.24 -16.87 4.59
N LYS A 259 -6.76 -15.74 4.11
CA LYS A 259 -7.09 -14.58 4.92
C LYS A 259 -8.18 -14.91 5.95
N VAL A 260 -9.23 -15.60 5.53
CA VAL A 260 -10.37 -16.00 6.39
C VAL A 260 -9.95 -17.03 7.42
N ALA A 261 -9.13 -18.04 7.04
CA ALA A 261 -8.57 -19.02 7.95
C ALA A 261 -7.68 -18.38 9.02
N ASP A 262 -6.81 -17.43 8.63
CA ASP A 262 -5.96 -16.68 9.56
C ASP A 262 -6.77 -15.81 10.52
N PHE A 263 -7.89 -15.26 10.06
CA PHE A 263 -8.77 -14.45 10.92
C PHE A 263 -9.52 -15.27 11.94
N GLN A 264 -10.09 -16.42 11.55
CA GLN A 264 -10.95 -17.23 12.43
C GLN A 264 -10.49 -18.69 12.49
N ASP A 265 -10.89 -19.52 11.55
CA ASP A 265 -10.61 -20.96 11.49
C ASP A 265 -10.93 -21.54 10.10
N VAL A 266 -10.66 -22.82 9.92
CA VAL A 266 -10.94 -23.54 8.66
C VAL A 266 -12.45 -23.65 8.38
N ASP A 267 -13.28 -23.79 9.41
CA ASP A 267 -14.74 -23.89 9.23
C ASP A 267 -15.34 -22.57 8.69
N TYR A 268 -14.73 -21.44 9.05
CA TYR A 268 -15.15 -20.12 8.55
C TYR A 268 -14.81 -19.94 7.06
N VAL A 269 -13.81 -20.65 6.54
CA VAL A 269 -13.51 -20.70 5.10
C VAL A 269 -14.61 -21.40 4.32
N THR A 270 -15.28 -22.38 4.91
CA THR A 270 -16.45 -23.03 4.29
C THR A 270 -17.53 -22.01 3.99
N GLU A 271 -17.87 -21.15 4.96
CA GLU A 271 -18.86 -20.08 4.76
C GLU A 271 -18.43 -19.05 3.71
N TYR A 272 -17.13 -18.78 3.60
CA TYR A 272 -16.60 -17.91 2.55
C TYR A 272 -16.80 -18.51 1.16
N LEU A 273 -16.43 -19.79 0.98
CA LEU A 273 -16.58 -20.47 -0.32
C LEU A 273 -18.05 -20.61 -0.71
N GLU A 274 -18.93 -20.95 0.22
CA GLU A 274 -20.39 -21.05 -0.04
C GLU A 274 -20.94 -19.75 -0.60
N ARG A 275 -20.58 -18.61 0.00
CA ARG A 275 -21.00 -17.28 -0.48
C ARG A 275 -20.40 -16.96 -1.84
N LEU A 276 -19.12 -17.27 -2.04
CA LEU A 276 -18.44 -17.03 -3.31
C LEU A 276 -19.03 -17.90 -4.43
N GLU A 277 -19.26 -19.17 -4.18
CA GLU A 277 -19.86 -20.11 -5.13
C GLU A 277 -21.26 -19.65 -5.56
N SER A 278 -22.07 -19.14 -4.62
CA SER A 278 -23.37 -18.55 -4.95
C SER A 278 -23.22 -17.37 -5.92
N VAL A 279 -22.28 -16.47 -5.66
CA VAL A 279 -22.02 -15.33 -6.57
C VAL A 279 -21.48 -15.81 -7.94
N VAL A 280 -20.64 -16.82 -7.96
CA VAL A 280 -20.11 -17.39 -9.22
C VAL A 280 -21.25 -18.00 -10.04
N GLN A 281 -22.19 -18.71 -9.42
CA GLN A 281 -23.37 -19.26 -10.10
C GLN A 281 -24.22 -18.15 -10.73
N ASP A 282 -24.52 -17.11 -9.98
CA ASP A 282 -25.27 -15.95 -10.49
C ASP A 282 -24.49 -15.22 -11.62
N ASP A 283 -23.18 -15.09 -11.49
CA ASP A 283 -22.32 -14.50 -12.52
C ASP A 283 -22.38 -15.29 -13.83
N VAL A 284 -22.29 -16.62 -13.76
CA VAL A 284 -22.42 -17.50 -14.93
C VAL A 284 -23.78 -17.33 -15.61
N VAL A 285 -24.86 -17.35 -14.84
CA VAL A 285 -26.25 -17.20 -15.35
C VAL A 285 -26.42 -15.86 -16.07
N HIS A 286 -25.77 -14.79 -15.61
CA HIS A 286 -25.90 -13.45 -16.17
C HIS A 286 -24.76 -13.06 -17.15
N GLY A 287 -24.10 -14.06 -17.74
CA GLY A 287 -23.14 -13.88 -18.84
C GLY A 287 -21.72 -13.49 -18.40
N GLY A 288 -21.35 -13.77 -17.15
CA GLY A 288 -20.01 -13.52 -16.60
C GLY A 288 -18.89 -14.22 -17.36
N VAL A 289 -19.18 -15.39 -17.96
CA VAL A 289 -18.23 -16.10 -18.82
C VAL A 289 -17.66 -15.20 -19.93
N ASN A 290 -18.53 -14.48 -20.63
CA ASN A 290 -18.15 -13.57 -21.72
C ASN A 290 -17.59 -12.22 -21.23
N ARG A 291 -17.68 -11.96 -19.91
CA ARG A 291 -17.23 -10.74 -19.25
C ARG A 291 -16.03 -10.98 -18.32
N GLY A 292 -15.33 -12.14 -18.46
CA GLY A 292 -14.15 -12.49 -17.71
C GLY A 292 -14.38 -12.64 -16.20
N TYR A 293 -15.61 -13.03 -15.80
CA TYR A 293 -16.01 -13.25 -14.40
C TYR A 293 -15.72 -12.04 -13.49
N ARG A 294 -15.91 -10.83 -14.00
CA ARG A 294 -15.58 -9.57 -13.29
C ARG A 294 -16.28 -9.47 -11.93
N LEU A 295 -17.54 -9.93 -11.84
CA LEU A 295 -18.30 -9.97 -10.59
C LEU A 295 -17.68 -10.97 -9.62
N SER A 296 -17.42 -12.20 -10.05
CA SER A 296 -16.86 -13.27 -9.22
C SER A 296 -15.46 -12.94 -8.71
N VAL A 297 -14.59 -12.37 -9.55
CA VAL A 297 -13.24 -11.94 -9.15
C VAL A 297 -13.30 -10.85 -8.08
N ALA A 298 -14.20 -9.87 -8.25
CA ALA A 298 -14.40 -8.82 -7.26
C ALA A 298 -15.00 -9.40 -5.97
N ALA A 299 -15.98 -10.32 -6.08
CA ALA A 299 -16.61 -11.00 -4.94
C ALA A 299 -15.58 -11.80 -4.12
N ALA A 300 -14.70 -12.57 -4.77
CA ALA A 300 -13.65 -13.31 -4.08
C ALA A 300 -12.80 -12.42 -3.15
N LYS A 301 -12.47 -11.21 -3.60
CA LYS A 301 -11.74 -10.22 -2.80
C LYS A 301 -12.58 -9.63 -1.68
N TYR A 302 -13.75 -9.11 -2.02
CA TYR A 302 -14.49 -8.23 -1.10
C TYR A 302 -15.36 -9.00 -0.10
N ILE A 303 -15.80 -10.23 -0.40
CA ILE A 303 -16.42 -11.12 0.59
C ILE A 303 -15.38 -11.50 1.65
N ALA A 304 -14.16 -11.90 1.25
CA ALA A 304 -13.09 -12.19 2.21
C ALA A 304 -12.79 -10.98 3.10
N ASN A 305 -12.77 -9.77 2.54
CA ASN A 305 -12.54 -8.54 3.29
C ASN A 305 -13.69 -8.24 4.28
N ALA A 306 -14.94 -8.43 3.87
CA ALA A 306 -16.11 -8.27 4.73
C ALA A 306 -16.14 -9.27 5.88
N MET A 307 -15.70 -10.51 5.63
CA MET A 307 -15.62 -11.56 6.66
C MET A 307 -14.47 -11.33 7.65
N VAL A 308 -13.42 -10.62 7.25
CA VAL A 308 -12.22 -10.32 8.06
C VAL A 308 -12.24 -8.85 8.50
N TYR A 309 -13.22 -8.51 9.31
CA TYR A 309 -13.36 -7.17 9.90
C TYR A 309 -12.38 -6.94 11.05
N ASP A 310 -11.99 -5.70 11.28
CA ASP A 310 -11.15 -5.33 12.41
C ASP A 310 -11.99 -5.20 13.69
N ASP A 311 -11.62 -5.96 14.70
CA ASP A 311 -12.15 -5.87 16.06
C ASP A 311 -11.02 -5.85 17.09
N VAL A 312 -11.35 -5.57 18.34
CA VAL A 312 -10.37 -5.53 19.44
C VAL A 312 -9.67 -6.89 19.60
N ILE A 313 -10.38 -7.99 19.33
CA ILE A 313 -9.84 -9.36 19.42
C ILE A 313 -8.79 -9.57 18.33
N ARG A 314 -9.06 -9.14 17.10
CA ARG A 314 -8.10 -9.23 15.99
C ARG A 314 -6.87 -8.37 16.24
N VAL A 315 -7.07 -7.13 16.72
CA VAL A 315 -5.96 -6.24 17.06
C VAL A 315 -5.10 -6.86 18.17
N ALA A 316 -5.70 -7.42 19.20
CA ALA A 316 -4.98 -8.09 20.27
C ALA A 316 -4.21 -9.35 19.77
N ASP A 317 -4.84 -10.17 18.91
CA ASP A 317 -4.20 -11.33 18.29
C ASP A 317 -2.96 -10.92 17.47
N LEU A 318 -3.09 -9.95 16.60
CA LEU A 318 -1.97 -9.47 15.77
C LEU A 318 -0.82 -8.89 16.61
N LYS A 319 -1.14 -8.23 17.73
CA LYS A 319 -0.15 -7.63 18.62
C LYS A 319 0.58 -8.62 19.52
N THR A 320 0.05 -9.83 19.71
CA THR A 320 0.65 -10.88 20.54
C THR A 320 1.35 -11.98 19.75
N ARG A 321 1.34 -11.93 18.43
CA ARG A 321 2.00 -12.93 17.57
C ARG A 321 3.52 -12.81 17.61
N ALA A 322 4.22 -13.96 17.76
CA ALA A 322 5.69 -14.02 17.77
C ALA A 322 6.33 -13.40 16.53
N VAL A 323 5.76 -13.67 15.33
CA VAL A 323 6.24 -13.12 14.04
C VAL A 323 6.28 -11.59 14.04
N ARG A 324 5.36 -10.92 14.76
CA ARG A 324 5.37 -9.47 14.90
C ARG A 324 6.61 -8.97 15.64
N PHE A 325 6.98 -9.64 16.73
CA PHE A 325 8.15 -9.24 17.51
C PHE A 325 9.44 -9.43 16.72
N SER A 326 9.59 -10.55 16.01
CA SER A 326 10.74 -10.79 15.14
C SER A 326 10.82 -9.72 14.04
N ARG A 327 9.69 -9.40 13.38
CA ARG A 327 9.67 -8.37 12.34
C ARG A 327 10.06 -6.99 12.88
N ILE A 328 9.54 -6.59 14.06
CA ILE A 328 9.88 -5.29 14.66
C ILE A 328 11.39 -5.22 14.96
N ARG A 329 11.99 -6.30 15.49
CA ARG A 329 13.43 -6.36 15.72
C ARG A 329 14.22 -6.16 14.43
N THR A 330 13.83 -6.87 13.38
CA THR A 330 14.46 -6.73 12.05
C THR A 330 14.28 -5.31 11.48
N ASP A 331 13.06 -4.76 11.54
CA ASP A 331 12.75 -3.43 11.00
C ASP A 331 13.51 -2.29 11.71
N ILE A 332 13.84 -2.47 13.01
CA ILE A 332 14.57 -1.48 13.82
C ILE A 332 16.09 -1.77 13.82
N GLY A 333 16.50 -2.97 13.40
CA GLY A 333 17.90 -3.38 13.42
C GLY A 333 18.45 -3.67 14.82
N VAL A 334 17.59 -4.15 15.73
CA VAL A 334 17.94 -4.47 17.14
C VAL A 334 18.33 -5.94 17.22
N SER A 335 19.50 -6.23 17.83
CA SER A 335 20.01 -7.59 18.04
C SER A 335 19.21 -8.36 19.11
N ASP A 336 19.33 -9.70 19.15
CA ASP A 336 18.54 -10.54 20.05
C ASP A 336 18.90 -10.34 21.55
N ASP A 337 20.08 -9.85 21.86
CA ASP A 337 20.61 -9.54 23.19
C ASP A 337 20.21 -8.14 23.69
N GLU A 338 19.62 -7.30 22.82
CA GLU A 338 19.15 -5.97 23.22
C GLU A 338 17.70 -5.98 23.68
N VAL A 339 17.42 -5.17 24.70
CA VAL A 339 16.07 -5.06 25.28
C VAL A 339 15.21 -4.09 24.45
N LEU A 340 14.11 -4.59 23.91
CA LEU A 340 13.14 -3.79 23.15
C LEU A 340 11.90 -3.50 24.00
N TYR A 341 11.61 -2.23 24.22
CA TYR A 341 10.38 -1.79 24.91
C TYR A 341 9.29 -1.47 23.92
N LEU A 342 8.15 -2.18 24.02
CA LEU A 342 6.99 -1.99 23.16
C LEU A 342 5.79 -1.50 23.95
N THR A 343 5.29 -0.32 23.61
CA THR A 343 4.10 0.27 24.21
C THR A 343 2.99 0.40 23.17
N GLU A 344 1.85 -0.19 23.48
CA GLU A 344 0.65 -0.13 22.66
C GLU A 344 -0.33 0.89 23.24
N TYR A 345 -0.94 1.67 22.36
CA TYR A 345 -1.95 2.65 22.74
C TYR A 345 -3.33 2.11 22.36
N PHE A 346 -4.21 2.00 23.34
CA PHE A 346 -5.59 1.57 23.17
C PHE A 346 -6.53 2.64 23.72
N HIS A 347 -7.61 2.88 23.00
CA HIS A 347 -8.69 3.74 23.47
C HIS A 347 -10.04 3.00 23.27
N PRO A 348 -10.33 2.00 24.13
CA PRO A 348 -11.55 1.23 24.00
C PRO A 348 -12.76 2.09 24.30
N ARG A 349 -13.79 2.00 23.46
CA ARG A 349 -15.09 2.64 23.65
C ARG A 349 -16.12 1.64 24.18
N ALA A 350 -17.22 2.16 24.72
CA ALA A 350 -18.29 1.30 25.22
C ALA A 350 -18.85 0.37 24.15
N GLN A 351 -18.99 0.85 22.89
CA GLN A 351 -19.43 0.05 21.75
C GLN A 351 -18.53 -1.16 21.49
N GLU A 352 -17.19 -0.96 21.56
CA GLU A 352 -16.22 -2.04 21.33
C GLU A 352 -16.28 -3.09 22.44
N VAL A 353 -16.53 -2.66 23.68
CA VAL A 353 -16.70 -3.58 24.80
C VAL A 353 -18.03 -4.33 24.68
N CYS A 354 -19.13 -3.66 24.34
CA CYS A 354 -20.42 -4.30 24.05
C CYS A 354 -20.31 -5.31 22.92
N ALA A 355 -19.52 -4.98 21.89
CA ALA A 355 -19.29 -5.83 20.73
C ALA A 355 -18.57 -7.15 21.07
N MET A 356 -17.82 -7.21 22.20
CA MET A 356 -17.18 -8.42 22.72
C MET A 356 -18.11 -9.26 23.61
N PHE A 357 -19.32 -8.83 23.91
CA PHE A 357 -20.30 -9.64 24.62
C PHE A 357 -21.07 -10.55 23.68
N PRO A 358 -21.66 -11.66 24.18
CA PRO A 358 -22.62 -12.46 23.41
C PRO A 358 -23.73 -11.56 22.85
N ALA A 359 -24.18 -11.82 21.62
CA ALA A 359 -25.01 -10.91 20.84
C ALA A 359 -26.27 -10.40 21.60
N ARG A 360 -26.90 -11.26 22.39
CA ARG A 360 -28.10 -10.89 23.21
C ARG A 360 -27.73 -9.88 24.31
N TRP A 361 -26.65 -10.13 25.03
CA TRP A 361 -26.21 -9.26 26.13
C TRP A 361 -25.64 -7.93 25.62
N GLY A 362 -24.87 -7.96 24.56
CA GLY A 362 -24.35 -6.74 23.93
C GLY A 362 -25.46 -5.81 23.51
N ARG A 363 -26.48 -6.32 22.80
CA ARG A 363 -27.66 -5.52 22.40
C ARG A 363 -28.45 -4.96 23.60
N LEU A 364 -28.58 -5.74 24.68
CA LEU A 364 -29.25 -5.27 25.89
C LEU A 364 -28.52 -4.08 26.52
N VAL A 365 -27.19 -4.12 26.58
CA VAL A 365 -26.38 -3.02 27.12
C VAL A 365 -26.47 -1.79 26.20
N GLU A 366 -26.35 -1.96 24.88
CA GLU A 366 -26.45 -0.88 23.90
C GLU A 366 -27.83 -0.21 23.89
N SER A 367 -28.90 -0.99 24.05
CA SER A 367 -30.27 -0.47 24.08
C SER A 367 -30.63 0.24 25.40
N SER A 368 -29.82 0.08 26.45
CA SER A 368 -30.03 0.73 27.74
C SER A 368 -29.15 1.97 27.92
N PRO A 369 -29.67 3.22 27.78
CA PRO A 369 -28.85 4.43 27.88
C PRO A 369 -28.14 4.60 29.22
N ARG A 370 -28.70 4.02 30.31
CA ARG A 370 -28.09 4.09 31.66
C ARG A 370 -26.90 3.16 31.77
N LEU A 371 -27.04 1.90 31.34
CA LEU A 371 -25.96 0.91 31.35
C LEU A 371 -24.85 1.30 30.39
N PHE A 372 -25.20 1.76 29.19
CA PHE A 372 -24.23 2.20 28.20
C PHE A 372 -23.39 3.38 28.70
N ARG A 373 -24.02 4.43 29.26
CA ARG A 373 -23.28 5.57 29.83
C ARG A 373 -22.43 5.20 31.02
N TRP A 374 -22.87 4.25 31.85
CA TRP A 374 -22.08 3.74 32.96
C TRP A 374 -20.84 3.01 32.45
N LEU A 375 -20.99 2.14 31.45
CA LEU A 375 -19.89 1.42 30.80
C LEU A 375 -18.91 2.41 30.15
N ASP A 376 -19.40 3.38 29.40
CA ASP A 376 -18.59 4.36 28.69
C ASP A 376 -17.69 5.17 29.64
N ARG A 377 -18.22 5.62 30.76
CA ARG A 377 -17.42 6.31 31.79
C ARG A 377 -16.28 5.47 32.36
N ARG A 378 -16.40 4.14 32.34
CA ARG A 378 -15.41 3.21 32.88
C ARG A 378 -14.35 2.84 31.86
N VAL A 379 -14.71 2.69 30.62
CA VAL A 379 -13.83 2.11 29.57
C VAL A 379 -13.26 3.14 28.61
N ASN A 380 -13.95 4.23 28.35
CA ASN A 380 -13.56 5.29 27.42
C ASN A 380 -12.39 6.12 27.97
N ARG A 381 -11.23 5.48 28.09
CA ARG A 381 -9.97 6.09 28.56
C ARG A 381 -8.82 5.52 27.76
N GLY A 382 -7.93 6.39 27.32
CA GLY A 382 -6.68 5.99 26.69
C GLY A 382 -5.84 5.12 27.64
N ARG A 383 -5.43 3.96 27.19
CA ARG A 383 -4.60 3.02 27.95
C ARG A 383 -3.28 2.79 27.23
N ARG A 384 -2.20 2.77 28.00
CA ARG A 384 -0.88 2.36 27.54
C ARG A 384 -0.63 0.94 28.05
N ILE A 385 -0.46 0.00 27.15
CA ILE A 385 -0.21 -1.41 27.48
C ILE A 385 1.19 -1.76 26.98
N ARG A 386 2.07 -2.13 27.89
CA ARG A 386 3.43 -2.58 27.54
C ARG A 386 3.39 -4.07 27.23
N THR A 387 3.68 -4.41 25.98
CA THR A 387 3.71 -5.82 25.51
C THR A 387 5.06 -6.50 25.73
N ASP A 388 6.06 -5.75 26.17
CA ASP A 388 7.35 -6.26 26.62
C ASP A 388 7.31 -6.80 28.08
N ASN A 389 6.24 -6.61 28.83
CA ASN A 389 6.07 -7.18 30.15
C ASN A 389 4.93 -8.23 30.19
N VAL A 390 5.05 -9.16 31.15
CA VAL A 390 4.13 -10.31 31.27
C VAL A 390 2.67 -9.87 31.47
N LEU A 391 2.40 -8.89 32.32
CA LEU A 391 1.03 -8.46 32.62
C LEU A 391 0.36 -7.79 31.42
N GLY A 392 1.06 -6.88 30.72
CA GLY A 392 0.54 -6.22 29.54
C GLY A 392 0.34 -7.19 28.38
N PHE A 393 1.31 -8.10 28.15
CA PHE A 393 1.18 -9.16 27.15
C PHE A 393 -0.03 -10.07 27.45
N MET A 394 -0.15 -10.55 28.70
CA MET A 394 -1.25 -11.44 29.10
C MET A 394 -2.63 -10.79 28.95
N GLN A 395 -2.77 -9.49 29.20
CA GLN A 395 -4.02 -8.77 28.95
C GLN A 395 -4.47 -8.90 27.49
N LEU A 396 -3.57 -8.63 26.56
CA LEU A 396 -3.87 -8.76 25.13
C LEU A 396 -4.05 -10.22 24.70
N TYR A 397 -3.25 -11.13 25.26
CA TYR A 397 -3.35 -12.57 24.97
C TYR A 397 -4.70 -13.16 25.40
N VAL A 398 -5.24 -12.77 26.55
CA VAL A 398 -6.57 -13.17 26.99
C VAL A 398 -7.66 -12.63 26.07
N ILE A 399 -7.55 -11.35 25.64
CA ILE A 399 -8.48 -10.76 24.67
C ILE A 399 -8.40 -11.50 23.33
N ALA A 400 -7.20 -11.79 22.84
CA ALA A 400 -6.98 -12.58 21.62
C ALA A 400 -7.61 -13.98 21.72
N GLY A 401 -7.57 -14.60 22.92
CA GLY A 401 -8.19 -15.89 23.20
C GLY A 401 -9.71 -15.92 23.03
N LEU A 402 -10.38 -14.77 23.07
CA LEU A 402 -11.83 -14.67 22.76
C LEU A 402 -12.14 -14.99 21.29
N ARG A 403 -11.14 -15.11 20.42
CA ARG A 403 -11.27 -15.54 19.02
C ARG A 403 -12.16 -16.79 18.88
N ARG A 404 -12.01 -17.80 19.76
CA ARG A 404 -12.80 -19.03 19.71
C ARG A 404 -14.31 -18.82 19.90
N TRP A 405 -14.72 -17.72 20.55
CA TRP A 405 -16.14 -17.38 20.76
C TRP A 405 -16.62 -16.26 19.83
N ARG A 406 -15.74 -15.65 19.00
CA ARG A 406 -16.03 -14.49 18.14
C ARG A 406 -17.35 -14.64 17.39
N ARG A 407 -17.62 -15.82 16.81
CA ARG A 407 -18.84 -16.10 16.02
C ARG A 407 -20.15 -15.97 16.86
N ARG A 408 -20.09 -15.92 18.19
CA ARG A 408 -21.23 -15.75 19.10
C ARG A 408 -21.36 -14.31 19.61
N LEU A 409 -20.39 -13.46 19.31
CA LEU A 409 -20.34 -12.10 19.82
C LEU A 409 -21.18 -11.14 18.99
N LEU A 410 -21.56 -10.01 19.60
CA LEU A 410 -22.39 -8.99 18.97
C LEU A 410 -21.73 -8.44 17.70
N ARG A 411 -20.43 -8.15 17.72
CA ARG A 411 -19.71 -7.65 16.54
C ARG A 411 -19.89 -8.57 15.33
N HIS A 412 -19.71 -9.86 15.51
CA HIS A 412 -19.87 -10.83 14.44
C HIS A 412 -21.29 -10.82 13.87
N ALA A 413 -22.30 -10.79 14.74
CA ALA A 413 -23.70 -10.77 14.31
C ALA A 413 -24.04 -9.51 13.49
N VAL A 414 -23.52 -8.36 13.87
CA VAL A 414 -23.71 -7.09 13.14
C VAL A 414 -23.02 -7.13 11.77
N GLU A 415 -21.76 -7.56 11.72
CA GLU A 415 -21.01 -7.63 10.46
C GLU A 415 -21.61 -8.64 9.47
N GLN A 416 -22.06 -9.81 9.97
CA GLN A 416 -22.73 -10.80 9.13
C GLN A 416 -24.05 -10.27 8.54
N GLN A 417 -24.84 -9.57 9.35
CA GLN A 417 -26.08 -8.97 8.88
C GLN A 417 -25.83 -7.89 7.82
N HIS A 418 -24.83 -7.03 8.05
CA HIS A 418 -24.46 -5.99 7.09
C HIS A 418 -23.97 -6.60 5.76
N MET A 419 -23.08 -7.57 5.83
CA MET A 419 -22.56 -8.27 4.66
C MET A 419 -23.68 -8.96 3.87
N GLN A 420 -24.63 -9.64 4.54
CA GLN A 420 -25.73 -10.32 3.88
C GLN A 420 -26.64 -9.32 3.15
N THR A 421 -26.95 -8.16 3.77
CA THR A 421 -27.74 -7.10 3.16
C THR A 421 -27.06 -6.57 1.91
N TRP A 422 -25.74 -6.33 2.00
CA TRP A 422 -24.95 -5.88 0.87
C TRP A 422 -24.94 -6.89 -0.28
N LEU A 423 -24.63 -8.18 -0.01
CA LEU A 423 -24.60 -9.22 -1.04
C LEU A 423 -25.95 -9.42 -1.69
N ASN A 424 -27.03 -9.42 -0.92
CA ASN A 424 -28.40 -9.51 -1.47
C ASN A 424 -28.70 -8.33 -2.43
N SER A 425 -28.27 -7.12 -2.07
CA SER A 425 -28.44 -5.95 -2.94
C SER A 425 -27.66 -6.07 -4.25
N VAL A 426 -26.46 -6.66 -4.23
CA VAL A 426 -25.68 -6.95 -5.43
C VAL A 426 -26.38 -8.00 -6.29
N LEU A 427 -26.73 -9.16 -5.71
CA LEU A 427 -27.33 -10.27 -6.44
C LEU A 427 -28.68 -9.91 -7.08
N THR A 428 -29.50 -9.08 -6.40
CA THR A 428 -30.74 -8.59 -7.00
C THR A 428 -30.51 -7.58 -8.14
N THR A 429 -29.32 -6.98 -8.25
CA THR A 429 -29.01 -6.02 -9.29
C THR A 429 -28.39 -6.68 -10.52
N VAL A 430 -27.69 -7.81 -10.37
CA VAL A 430 -26.91 -8.41 -11.46
C VAL A 430 -27.75 -8.78 -12.68
N SER A 431 -29.00 -9.18 -12.48
CA SER A 431 -29.94 -9.53 -13.56
C SER A 431 -30.36 -8.35 -14.43
N ALA A 432 -30.44 -7.15 -13.83
CA ALA A 432 -30.87 -5.93 -14.50
C ALA A 432 -29.68 -5.12 -15.04
N ASP A 433 -28.59 -5.02 -14.26
CA ASP A 433 -27.40 -4.25 -14.60
C ASP A 433 -26.13 -4.93 -14.01
N TYR A 434 -25.44 -5.65 -14.87
CA TYR A 434 -24.23 -6.38 -14.50
C TYR A 434 -23.08 -5.44 -14.07
N ASP A 435 -22.86 -4.34 -14.79
CA ASP A 435 -21.76 -3.42 -14.52
C ASP A 435 -22.00 -2.65 -13.23
N LEU A 436 -23.23 -2.28 -12.94
CA LEU A 436 -23.62 -1.70 -11.65
C LEU A 436 -23.37 -2.70 -10.51
N ALA A 437 -23.76 -3.97 -10.67
CA ALA A 437 -23.52 -5.01 -9.67
C ALA A 437 -22.03 -5.19 -9.36
N VAL A 438 -21.15 -5.13 -10.37
CA VAL A 438 -19.69 -5.15 -10.21
C VAL A 438 -19.19 -3.95 -9.42
N GLU A 439 -19.70 -2.75 -9.67
CA GLU A 439 -19.30 -1.57 -8.89
C GLU A 439 -19.87 -1.61 -7.45
N MET A 440 -21.10 -2.11 -7.25
CA MET A 440 -21.67 -2.32 -5.92
C MET A 440 -20.83 -3.31 -5.08
N ILE A 441 -20.33 -4.39 -5.66
CA ILE A 441 -19.40 -5.30 -4.95
C ILE A 441 -18.09 -4.58 -4.59
N ARG A 442 -17.56 -3.75 -5.48
CA ARG A 442 -16.34 -2.97 -5.27
C ARG A 442 -16.50 -1.86 -4.23
N CYS A 443 -17.71 -1.39 -3.96
CA CYS A 443 -17.96 -0.37 -2.94
C CYS A 443 -17.49 -0.80 -1.56
N HIS A 444 -17.39 -2.11 -1.27
CA HIS A 444 -16.89 -2.59 0.01
C HIS A 444 -15.43 -2.16 0.30
N ARG A 445 -14.68 -1.69 -0.71
CA ARG A 445 -13.37 -1.04 -0.51
C ARG A 445 -13.42 0.20 0.39
N LEU A 446 -14.58 0.81 0.55
CA LEU A 446 -14.80 1.97 1.43
C LEU A 446 -14.75 1.59 2.90
N VAL A 447 -15.15 0.36 3.27
CA VAL A 447 -15.19 -0.09 4.67
C VAL A 447 -13.78 -0.42 5.14
N LYS A 448 -13.24 0.35 6.09
CA LYS A 448 -11.85 0.23 6.58
C LYS A 448 -11.74 0.54 8.07
N GLY A 449 -10.70 -0.03 8.70
CA GLY A 449 -10.28 0.29 10.05
C GLY A 449 -11.20 -0.24 11.13
N TYR A 450 -11.02 0.26 12.33
CA TYR A 450 -11.82 -0.07 13.51
C TYR A 450 -12.26 1.20 14.25
N SER A 451 -13.18 1.08 15.22
CA SER A 451 -13.70 2.19 16.02
C SER A 451 -14.29 3.32 15.15
N ASP A 452 -13.91 4.57 15.36
CA ASP A 452 -14.41 5.74 14.65
C ASP A 452 -14.15 5.71 13.15
N THR A 453 -12.97 5.22 12.77
CA THR A 453 -12.63 5.08 11.35
C THR A 453 -13.59 4.12 10.66
N HIS A 454 -13.89 2.98 11.30
CA HIS A 454 -14.85 2.04 10.78
C HIS A 454 -16.27 2.65 10.69
N ALA A 455 -16.74 3.32 11.75
CA ALA A 455 -18.06 3.95 11.76
C ALA A 455 -18.22 5.00 10.64
N ARG A 456 -17.22 5.86 10.44
CA ARG A 456 -17.21 6.85 9.36
C ARG A 456 -17.19 6.20 7.98
N THR A 457 -16.32 5.23 7.77
CA THR A 457 -16.18 4.55 6.47
C THR A 457 -17.41 3.71 6.13
N LEU A 458 -18.03 3.07 7.12
CA LEU A 458 -19.29 2.35 6.97
C LEU A 458 -20.42 3.31 6.59
N SER A 459 -20.51 4.47 7.22
CA SER A 459 -21.49 5.50 6.85
C SER A 459 -21.31 5.98 5.41
N LYS A 460 -20.07 6.18 4.93
CA LYS A 460 -19.80 6.51 3.53
C LYS A 460 -20.23 5.37 2.59
N PHE A 461 -19.94 4.14 2.95
CA PHE A 461 -20.36 2.96 2.21
C PHE A 461 -21.89 2.88 2.09
N ASP A 462 -22.63 3.00 3.20
CA ASP A 462 -24.09 2.92 3.23
C ASP A 462 -24.72 4.00 2.33
N ARG A 463 -24.18 5.22 2.35
CA ARG A 463 -24.65 6.34 1.50
C ARG A 463 -24.41 6.08 0.01
N VAL A 464 -23.24 5.54 -0.35
CA VAL A 464 -22.93 5.17 -1.74
C VAL A 464 -23.81 4.01 -2.19
N MET A 465 -24.03 3.00 -1.34
CA MET A 465 -24.89 1.86 -1.66
C MET A 465 -26.36 2.28 -1.82
N ALA A 466 -26.86 3.20 -0.99
CA ALA A 466 -28.19 3.76 -1.15
C ALA A 466 -28.34 4.47 -2.51
N ALA A 467 -27.36 5.32 -2.87
CA ALA A 467 -27.35 5.97 -4.19
C ALA A 467 -27.27 4.95 -5.34
N ALA A 468 -26.49 3.87 -5.19
CA ALA A 468 -26.39 2.81 -6.20
C ALA A 468 -27.76 2.11 -6.42
N ILE A 469 -28.53 1.93 -5.35
CA ILE A 469 -29.89 1.36 -5.44
C ILE A 469 -30.85 2.33 -6.14
N ASP A 470 -30.77 3.63 -5.84
CA ASP A 470 -31.61 4.67 -6.47
C ASP A 470 -31.28 4.83 -7.98
N LEU A 471 -30.02 4.59 -8.37
CA LEU A 471 -29.55 4.68 -9.75
C LEU A 471 -29.90 3.47 -10.63
N ARG A 472 -30.54 2.43 -10.10
CA ARG A 472 -30.94 1.25 -10.89
C ARG A 472 -31.82 1.65 -12.07
N GLY A 473 -31.43 1.17 -13.27
CA GLY A 473 -32.13 1.49 -14.52
C GLY A 473 -31.62 2.73 -15.26
N SER A 474 -30.65 3.47 -14.68
CA SER A 474 -29.95 4.53 -15.39
C SER A 474 -28.82 3.94 -16.26
N ALA A 475 -28.65 4.43 -17.48
CA ALA A 475 -27.67 3.91 -18.44
C ALA A 475 -26.20 4.10 -17.98
N ASP A 476 -25.95 5.06 -17.11
CA ASP A 476 -24.62 5.41 -16.59
C ASP A 476 -24.45 5.11 -15.09
N ALA A 477 -25.34 4.29 -14.51
CA ALA A 477 -25.38 3.97 -13.08
C ALA A 477 -24.01 3.46 -12.56
N ALA A 478 -23.37 2.53 -13.27
CA ALA A 478 -22.07 1.97 -12.89
C ALA A 478 -20.98 3.05 -12.84
N ASP A 479 -20.95 3.97 -13.80
CA ASP A 479 -19.96 5.05 -13.85
C ASP A 479 -20.20 6.08 -12.74
N GLN A 480 -21.44 6.39 -12.45
CA GLN A 480 -21.80 7.28 -11.34
C GLN A 480 -21.38 6.68 -10.01
N VAL A 481 -21.68 5.40 -9.74
CA VAL A 481 -21.24 4.72 -8.51
C VAL A 481 -19.71 4.65 -8.40
N ARG A 482 -19.02 4.43 -9.51
CA ARG A 482 -17.55 4.46 -9.52
C ARG A 482 -16.99 5.83 -9.12
N ARG A 483 -17.59 6.92 -9.62
CA ARG A 483 -17.22 8.31 -9.26
C ARG A 483 -17.52 8.61 -7.79
N LEU A 484 -18.70 8.20 -7.29
CA LEU A 484 -19.07 8.35 -5.88
C LEU A 484 -18.09 7.62 -4.96
N CYS A 485 -17.70 6.39 -5.31
CA CYS A 485 -16.67 5.66 -4.57
C CYS A 485 -15.30 6.36 -4.60
N ALA A 486 -14.92 6.93 -5.75
CA ALA A 486 -13.66 7.66 -5.87
C ALA A 486 -13.66 8.93 -5.00
N SER A 487 -14.75 9.70 -5.02
CA SER A 487 -14.93 10.88 -4.16
C SER A 487 -14.92 10.52 -2.67
N ALA A 488 -15.58 9.42 -2.29
CA ALA A 488 -15.61 8.94 -0.89
C ALA A 488 -14.24 8.52 -0.37
N MET A 489 -13.29 8.16 -1.26
CA MET A 489 -11.94 7.75 -0.89
C MET A 489 -10.94 8.90 -0.80
N GLN A 490 -11.20 10.03 -1.47
CA GLN A 490 -10.23 11.13 -1.60
C GLN A 490 -10.11 12.03 -0.39
N GLU A 491 -11.10 12.09 0.50
CA GLU A 491 -11.12 13.03 1.61
C GLU A 491 -11.35 12.40 2.99
N GLU A 492 -10.70 13.00 3.99
CA GLU A 492 -11.03 12.80 5.40
C GLU A 492 -12.37 13.47 5.77
N ASP A 493 -12.81 14.48 5.01
CA ASP A 493 -14.06 15.22 5.24
C ASP A 493 -15.15 14.85 4.23
N ASP A 494 -16.41 14.86 4.66
CA ASP A 494 -17.58 14.39 3.90
C ASP A 494 -18.04 15.35 2.77
N GLY A 495 -17.40 16.50 2.59
CA GLY A 495 -17.85 17.58 1.72
C GLY A 495 -18.04 17.18 0.27
N THR A 496 -17.02 16.63 -0.37
CA THR A 496 -17.07 16.22 -1.79
C THR A 496 -18.04 15.08 -2.04
N LEU A 497 -18.15 14.12 -1.10
CA LEU A 497 -19.13 13.05 -1.22
C LEU A 497 -20.58 13.61 -1.14
N VAL A 498 -20.84 14.59 -0.27
CA VAL A 498 -22.15 15.26 -0.15
C VAL A 498 -22.50 15.99 -1.44
N GLU A 499 -21.55 16.72 -2.01
CA GLU A 499 -21.74 17.42 -3.29
C GLU A 499 -22.00 16.44 -4.43
N ALA A 500 -21.21 15.37 -4.54
CA ALA A 500 -21.38 14.34 -5.56
C ALA A 500 -22.74 13.62 -5.43
N LEU A 501 -23.17 13.27 -4.22
CA LEU A 501 -24.48 12.67 -3.96
C LEU A 501 -25.63 13.65 -4.29
N SER A 502 -25.43 14.95 -4.03
CA SER A 502 -26.43 15.98 -4.36
C SER A 502 -26.55 16.19 -5.87
N ALA A 503 -25.44 16.07 -6.60
CA ALA A 503 -25.45 16.15 -8.07
C ALA A 503 -26.22 14.98 -8.68
N VAL A 504 -26.04 13.76 -8.17
CA VAL A 504 -26.80 12.56 -8.62
C VAL A 504 -28.29 12.74 -8.38
N LYS A 505 -28.71 13.26 -7.22
CA LYS A 505 -30.12 13.49 -6.91
C LYS A 505 -30.81 14.60 -7.73
N ARG A 506 -30.06 15.49 -8.37
CA ARG A 506 -30.62 16.56 -9.22
C ARG A 506 -30.85 16.11 -10.67
N VAL A 507 -30.29 15.00 -11.07
CA VAL A 507 -30.38 14.46 -12.44
C VAL A 507 -31.52 13.45 -12.58
N HIS A 508 -32.01 12.95 -11.45
CA HIS A 508 -33.18 12.08 -11.31
C HIS A 508 -34.32 12.77 -10.52
#